data_391502e35413a3b886feb43bf67963c2
#
_entry.id   391502e35413a3b886feb43bf67963c2
#
_cell.length_a   1.000
_cell.length_b   1.000
_cell.length_c   1.000
_cell.angle_alpha   90.00
_cell.angle_beta   90.00
_cell.angle_gamma   90.00
#
_symmetry.space_group_name_H-M   'P 1'
#
loop_
_entity.id
_entity.type
_entity.pdbx_description
1 polymer ?
#
loop_
_entity_poly.entity_id
_entity_poly.type
_entity_poly.pdbx_seq_one_letter_code
_entity_poly.pdbx_strand_id
1 'polypeptide(L)'
;MKVLIVSDTHGRDENLEEAVLREAPFDYLIHCGDVEGREIFIEALAECPCIIVAGNNDFFTDLSHEEEITLEGHKMLVTHGHYYFVSRNHDRLVEKAREDNCQIAMYGHTHTPVIEEEDGILVINPGSLTYPRQRGRRPSYAVMELEQGK
;
A
#
# COMPACT_ATOMS: atom_id res chain seq x y z
N MET A 1 3.89 -5.66 -15.91
CA MET A 1 4.45 -4.77 -14.87
C MET A 1 4.26 -5.42 -13.51
N LYS A 2 5.33 -5.49 -12.74
CA LYS A 2 5.29 -6.07 -11.39
C LYS A 2 5.37 -4.95 -10.35
N VAL A 3 4.45 -4.95 -9.40
CA VAL A 3 4.35 -3.92 -8.36
C VAL A 3 4.43 -4.58 -6.99
N LEU A 4 5.38 -4.13 -6.15
CA LEU A 4 5.48 -4.58 -4.76
C LEU A 4 4.69 -3.61 -3.88
N ILE A 5 3.77 -4.14 -3.09
CA ILE A 5 2.88 -3.35 -2.22
C ILE A 5 3.18 -3.69 -0.76
N VAL A 6 3.58 -2.69 0.02
CA VAL A 6 3.95 -2.84 1.42
C VAL A 6 3.26 -1.76 2.25
N SER A 7 3.23 -1.94 3.57
CA SER A 7 2.67 -0.94 4.48
C SER A 7 3.15 -1.14 5.91
N ASP A 8 3.01 -0.08 6.69
CA ASP A 8 3.13 -0.12 8.15
C ASP A 8 4.45 -0.71 8.61
N THR A 9 5.55 -0.19 8.05
CA THR A 9 6.90 -0.59 8.44
C THR A 9 7.35 0.06 9.75
N HIS A 10 6.76 1.19 10.11
CA HIS A 10 7.00 1.89 11.38
C HIS A 10 8.49 2.14 11.68
N GLY A 11 9.25 2.54 10.66
CA GLY A 11 10.66 2.85 10.81
C GLY A 11 11.58 1.64 10.92
N ARG A 12 11.03 0.44 10.78
CA ARG A 12 11.79 -0.82 10.85
C ARG A 12 11.86 -1.48 9.48
N ASP A 13 13.08 -1.67 8.98
CA ASP A 13 13.29 -2.01 7.58
C ASP A 13 13.71 -3.46 7.33
N GLU A 14 13.92 -4.27 8.36
CA GLU A 14 14.48 -5.62 8.21
C GLU A 14 13.64 -6.52 7.31
N ASN A 15 12.33 -6.56 7.54
CA ASN A 15 11.44 -7.37 6.72
C ASN A 15 11.20 -6.75 5.34
N LEU A 16 11.26 -5.43 5.25
CA LEU A 16 11.17 -4.73 3.97
C LEU A 16 12.37 -5.05 3.09
N GLU A 17 13.58 -5.05 3.65
CA GLU A 17 14.78 -5.42 2.91
C GLU A 17 14.67 -6.85 2.36
N GLU A 18 14.20 -7.77 3.18
CA GLU A 18 13.98 -9.16 2.77
C GLU A 18 12.96 -9.27 1.63
N ALA A 19 11.83 -8.55 1.74
CA ALA A 19 10.81 -8.53 0.70
C ALA A 19 11.36 -7.99 -0.62
N VAL A 20 12.11 -6.89 -0.57
CA VAL A 20 12.72 -6.29 -1.76
C VAL A 20 13.67 -7.27 -2.42
N LEU A 21 14.54 -7.93 -1.65
CA LEU A 21 15.49 -8.89 -2.19
C LEU A 21 14.80 -10.10 -2.81
N ARG A 22 13.72 -10.56 -2.17
CA ARG A 22 12.97 -11.74 -2.65
C ARG A 22 12.22 -11.47 -3.94
N GLU A 23 11.60 -10.28 -4.05
CA GLU A 23 10.72 -9.97 -5.16
C GLU A 23 11.39 -9.24 -6.32
N ALA A 24 12.59 -8.73 -6.15
CA ALA A 24 13.30 -8.03 -7.23
C ALA A 24 13.58 -8.96 -8.42
N PRO A 25 13.51 -8.48 -9.67
CA PRO A 25 13.19 -7.10 -10.04
C PRO A 25 11.67 -6.83 -10.04
N PHE A 26 11.31 -5.59 -9.69
CA PHE A 26 9.93 -5.10 -9.82
C PHE A 26 9.97 -3.66 -10.35
N ASP A 27 8.84 -3.21 -10.91
CA ASP A 27 8.79 -1.93 -11.64
C ASP A 27 8.39 -0.75 -10.77
N TYR A 28 7.59 -1.01 -9.73
CA TYR A 28 7.13 0.02 -8.77
C TYR A 28 7.05 -0.57 -7.37
N LEU A 29 7.29 0.28 -6.39
CA LEU A 29 6.99 -0.01 -4.99
C LEU A 29 5.92 0.96 -4.51
N ILE A 30 4.87 0.44 -3.88
CA ILE A 30 3.81 1.25 -3.27
C ILE A 30 3.83 0.98 -1.76
N HIS A 31 3.93 2.07 -0.97
CA HIS A 31 3.88 2.00 0.48
C HIS A 31 2.64 2.73 0.98
N CYS A 32 1.80 2.05 1.73
CA CYS A 32 0.50 2.57 2.16
C CYS A 32 0.53 3.32 3.50
N GLY A 33 1.70 3.79 3.93
CA GLY A 33 1.81 4.70 5.06
C GLY A 33 2.43 4.11 6.33
N ASP A 34 2.70 4.99 7.27
CA ASP A 34 3.43 4.72 8.51
C ASP A 34 4.88 4.27 8.23
N VAL A 35 5.61 5.11 7.47
CA VAL A 35 7.02 4.90 7.16
C VAL A 35 7.95 5.47 8.23
N GLU A 36 7.46 6.46 8.97
CA GLU A 36 8.15 7.12 10.07
C GLU A 36 9.56 7.62 9.70
N GLY A 37 9.61 8.43 8.63
CA GLY A 37 10.82 9.12 8.22
C GLY A 37 11.78 8.31 7.36
N ARG A 38 11.40 7.10 6.91
CA ARG A 38 12.29 6.23 6.16
C ARG A 38 12.11 6.26 4.65
N GLU A 39 11.36 7.22 4.11
CA GLU A 39 11.02 7.26 2.69
C GLU A 39 12.25 7.32 1.77
N ILE A 40 13.27 8.11 2.11
CA ILE A 40 14.49 8.21 1.30
C ILE A 40 15.24 6.87 1.26
N PHE A 41 15.32 6.20 2.41
CA PHE A 41 15.95 4.88 2.51
C PHE A 41 15.19 3.85 1.66
N ILE A 42 13.86 3.87 1.72
CA ILE A 42 13.01 2.94 0.96
C ILE A 42 13.17 3.16 -0.54
N GLU A 43 13.20 4.41 -0.99
CA GLU A 43 13.41 4.73 -2.40
C GLU A 43 14.77 4.24 -2.90
N ALA A 44 15.81 4.41 -2.09
CA ALA A 44 17.15 3.93 -2.44
C ALA A 44 17.22 2.40 -2.49
N LEU A 45 16.56 1.73 -1.54
CA LEU A 45 16.52 0.28 -1.47
C LEU A 45 15.79 -0.34 -2.66
N ALA A 46 14.67 0.25 -3.05
CA ALA A 46 13.82 -0.28 -4.12
C ALA A 46 14.45 -0.17 -5.50
N GLU A 47 15.27 0.84 -5.74
CA GLU A 47 15.90 1.12 -7.03
C GLU A 47 14.91 1.22 -8.19
N CYS A 48 13.70 1.70 -7.91
CA CYS A 48 12.64 1.92 -8.89
C CYS A 48 11.73 3.05 -8.38
N PRO A 49 10.81 3.56 -9.23
CA PRO A 49 9.85 4.55 -8.75
C PRO A 49 9.02 4.03 -7.59
N CYS A 50 8.84 4.88 -6.58
CA CYS A 50 8.08 4.56 -5.38
C CYS A 50 6.93 5.55 -5.19
N ILE A 51 5.79 5.04 -4.74
CA ILE A 51 4.65 5.84 -4.35
C ILE A 51 4.44 5.57 -2.86
N ILE A 52 4.61 6.61 -2.05
CA ILE A 52 4.56 6.49 -0.58
C ILE A 52 3.59 7.53 -0.07
N VAL A 53 2.57 7.10 0.68
CA VAL A 53 1.61 8.01 1.30
C VAL A 53 1.86 8.13 2.80
N ALA A 54 1.36 9.21 3.41
CA ALA A 54 1.49 9.44 4.83
C ALA A 54 0.42 8.67 5.60
N GLY A 55 0.83 7.95 6.63
CA GLY A 55 -0.08 7.32 7.58
C GLY A 55 -0.31 8.20 8.80
N ASN A 56 -1.11 7.71 9.76
CA ASN A 56 -1.44 8.46 10.97
C ASN A 56 -0.25 8.63 11.92
N ASN A 57 0.81 7.87 11.74
CA ASN A 57 2.05 8.01 12.54
C ASN A 57 3.16 8.76 11.80
N ASP A 58 2.90 9.30 10.61
CA ASP A 58 3.88 10.04 9.84
C ASP A 58 3.76 11.54 10.15
N PHE A 59 4.39 11.95 11.23
CA PHE A 59 4.40 13.34 11.68
C PHE A 59 5.49 14.14 10.95
N PHE A 60 5.24 15.44 10.72
CA PHE A 60 6.20 16.35 10.10
C PHE A 60 6.72 15.85 8.75
N THR A 61 5.85 15.30 7.95
CA THR A 61 6.19 14.73 6.64
C THR A 61 5.67 15.61 5.51
N ASP A 62 6.37 15.57 4.37
CA ASP A 62 5.92 16.20 3.13
C ASP A 62 5.11 15.22 2.26
N LEU A 63 4.92 13.98 2.71
CA LEU A 63 4.16 12.98 1.98
C LEU A 63 2.67 13.34 1.93
N SER A 64 2.03 13.08 0.80
CA SER A 64 0.58 13.23 0.67
C SER A 64 -0.14 12.14 1.43
N HIS A 65 -1.35 12.44 1.93
CA HIS A 65 -2.18 11.45 2.61
C HIS A 65 -2.80 10.43 1.66
N GLU A 66 -2.94 10.79 0.39
CA GLU A 66 -3.41 9.86 -0.63
C GLU A 66 -2.85 10.26 -1.99
N GLU A 67 -2.75 9.27 -2.87
CA GLU A 67 -2.32 9.45 -4.25
C GLU A 67 -3.25 8.66 -5.17
N GLU A 68 -3.52 9.22 -6.34
CA GLU A 68 -4.22 8.49 -7.40
C GLU A 68 -3.24 8.34 -8.54
N ILE A 69 -3.01 7.10 -8.95
CA ILE A 69 -2.06 6.78 -10.00
C ILE A 69 -2.68 5.87 -11.04
N THR A 70 -2.16 5.90 -12.25
CA THR A 70 -2.59 4.99 -13.30
C THR A 70 -1.37 4.21 -13.80
N LEU A 71 -1.43 2.89 -13.67
CA LEU A 71 -0.40 1.98 -14.14
C LEU A 71 -1.04 0.96 -15.09
N GLU A 72 -0.46 0.82 -16.29
CA GLU A 72 -0.95 -0.11 -17.32
C GLU A 72 -2.46 0.05 -17.60
N GLY A 73 -2.96 1.30 -17.55
CA GLY A 73 -4.37 1.60 -17.79
C GLY A 73 -5.30 1.38 -16.61
N HIS A 74 -4.77 0.98 -15.45
CA HIS A 74 -5.55 0.77 -14.23
C HIS A 74 -5.37 1.96 -13.29
N LYS A 75 -6.47 2.63 -12.97
CA LYS A 75 -6.44 3.76 -12.02
C LYS A 75 -6.60 3.24 -10.60
N MET A 76 -5.73 3.71 -9.71
CA MET A 76 -5.62 3.22 -8.34
C MET A 76 -5.65 4.35 -7.34
N LEU A 77 -6.37 4.14 -6.24
CA LEU A 77 -6.34 5.00 -5.06
C LEU A 77 -5.39 4.35 -4.04
N VAL A 78 -4.40 5.11 -3.60
CA VAL A 78 -3.45 4.67 -2.56
C VAL A 78 -3.60 5.60 -1.37
N THR A 79 -3.92 5.04 -0.20
CA THR A 79 -4.10 5.81 1.03
C THR A 79 -3.73 4.94 2.22
N HIS A 80 -3.47 5.55 3.38
CA HIS A 80 -3.29 4.77 4.61
C HIS A 80 -4.63 4.23 5.10
N GLY A 81 -5.68 5.01 4.94
CA GLY A 81 -7.05 4.56 5.22
C GLY A 81 -7.66 5.09 6.50
N HIS A 82 -6.87 5.72 7.39
CA HIS A 82 -7.40 6.20 8.67
C HIS A 82 -8.49 7.27 8.51
N TYR A 83 -8.46 8.06 7.43
CA TYR A 83 -9.52 9.04 7.14
C TYR A 83 -10.79 8.41 6.56
N TYR A 84 -10.73 7.16 6.14
CA TYR A 84 -11.87 6.43 5.56
C TYR A 84 -12.42 5.37 6.51
N PHE A 85 -12.01 5.39 7.77
CA PHE A 85 -12.50 4.49 8.81
C PHE A 85 -12.40 3.01 8.45
N VAL A 86 -11.28 2.63 7.82
CA VAL A 86 -11.06 1.25 7.33
C VAL A 86 -11.01 0.20 8.45
N SER A 87 -10.81 0.63 9.70
CA SER A 87 -10.87 -0.30 10.84
C SER A 87 -12.29 -0.81 11.11
N ARG A 88 -13.31 -0.13 10.60
CA ARG A 88 -14.72 -0.53 10.74
C ARG A 88 -15.18 -1.36 9.55
N ASN A 89 -15.02 -0.81 8.35
CA ASN A 89 -15.40 -1.47 7.09
C ASN A 89 -14.73 -0.71 5.93
N HIS A 90 -14.98 -1.14 4.69
CA HIS A 90 -14.40 -0.53 3.51
C HIS A 90 -15.35 0.45 2.79
N ASP A 91 -16.53 0.72 3.33
CA ASP A 91 -17.58 1.45 2.61
C ASP A 91 -17.13 2.81 2.10
N ARG A 92 -16.49 3.61 2.95
CA ARG A 92 -16.02 4.95 2.57
C ARG A 92 -14.87 4.92 1.58
N LEU A 93 -13.97 3.96 1.74
CA LEU A 93 -12.85 3.77 0.82
C LEU A 93 -13.35 3.40 -0.58
N VAL A 94 -14.26 2.45 -0.66
CA VAL A 94 -14.86 2.00 -1.93
C VAL A 94 -15.66 3.12 -2.58
N GLU A 95 -16.43 3.88 -1.79
CA GLU A 95 -17.17 5.04 -2.29
C GLU A 95 -16.24 6.08 -2.93
N LYS A 96 -15.14 6.42 -2.25
CA LYS A 96 -14.15 7.36 -2.78
C LYS A 96 -13.50 6.85 -4.06
N ALA A 97 -13.12 5.58 -4.09
CA ALA A 97 -12.55 4.97 -5.29
C ALA A 97 -13.53 5.03 -6.46
N ARG A 98 -14.80 4.77 -6.21
CA ARG A 98 -15.83 4.83 -7.24
C ARG A 98 -16.05 6.25 -7.74
N GLU A 99 -16.12 7.25 -6.85
CA GLU A 99 -16.29 8.65 -7.22
C GLU A 99 -15.15 9.13 -8.12
N ASP A 100 -13.94 8.68 -7.87
CA ASP A 100 -12.75 9.08 -8.62
C ASP A 100 -12.43 8.14 -9.79
N ASN A 101 -13.33 7.20 -10.10
CA ASN A 101 -13.17 6.23 -11.18
C ASN A 101 -11.94 5.34 -11.02
N CYS A 102 -11.55 5.02 -9.79
CA CYS A 102 -10.48 4.08 -9.51
C CYS A 102 -11.02 2.65 -9.51
N GLN A 103 -10.25 1.74 -10.09
CA GLN A 103 -10.58 0.31 -10.15
C GLN A 103 -9.99 -0.47 -8.98
N ILE A 104 -8.97 0.09 -8.36
CA ILE A 104 -8.22 -0.53 -7.28
C ILE A 104 -8.08 0.49 -6.15
N ALA A 105 -8.28 0.04 -4.91
CA ALA A 105 -8.05 0.85 -3.71
C ALA A 105 -7.12 0.10 -2.78
N MET A 106 -6.03 0.75 -2.37
CA MET A 106 -5.03 0.18 -1.49
C MET A 106 -4.96 0.96 -0.20
N TYR A 107 -4.85 0.25 0.93
CA TYR A 107 -4.75 0.89 2.24
C TYR A 107 -3.90 0.04 3.19
N GLY A 108 -3.54 0.61 4.32
CA GLY A 108 -2.81 -0.06 5.39
C GLY A 108 -3.55 0.08 6.71
N HIS A 109 -2.89 0.62 7.72
CA HIS A 109 -3.45 1.01 9.01
C HIS A 109 -3.90 -0.14 9.92
N THR A 110 -4.66 -1.11 9.42
CA THR A 110 -5.20 -2.20 10.24
C THR A 110 -4.17 -3.28 10.56
N HIS A 111 -3.05 -3.32 9.85
CA HIS A 111 -2.01 -4.34 9.95
C HIS A 111 -2.52 -5.76 9.64
N THR A 112 -3.60 -5.86 8.87
CA THR A 112 -4.23 -7.14 8.52
C THR A 112 -4.39 -7.23 7.01
N PRO A 113 -3.82 -8.25 6.35
CA PRO A 113 -3.90 -8.34 4.89
C PRO A 113 -5.32 -8.63 4.40
N VAL A 114 -5.69 -7.97 3.31
CA VAL A 114 -6.99 -8.12 2.65
C VAL A 114 -6.77 -8.09 1.14
N ILE A 115 -7.41 -9.01 0.42
CA ILE A 115 -7.58 -8.94 -1.03
C ILE A 115 -9.02 -9.33 -1.30
N GLU A 116 -9.86 -8.36 -1.62
CA GLU A 116 -11.30 -8.55 -1.83
C GLU A 116 -11.80 -7.68 -2.97
N GLU A 117 -12.85 -8.13 -3.64
CA GLU A 117 -13.55 -7.31 -4.62
C GLU A 117 -14.87 -6.87 -4.00
N GLU A 118 -15.08 -5.55 -3.95
CA GLU A 118 -16.28 -4.93 -3.38
C GLU A 118 -16.84 -3.94 -4.39
N ASP A 119 -18.07 -4.19 -4.86
CA ASP A 119 -18.76 -3.34 -5.84
C ASP A 119 -17.92 -3.06 -7.09
N GLY A 120 -17.18 -4.06 -7.57
CA GLY A 120 -16.32 -3.94 -8.74
C GLY A 120 -14.97 -3.28 -8.49
N ILE A 121 -14.67 -2.90 -7.25
CA ILE A 121 -13.40 -2.31 -6.85
C ILE A 121 -12.55 -3.38 -6.17
N LEU A 122 -11.30 -3.55 -6.63
CA LEU A 122 -10.35 -4.44 -5.97
C LEU A 122 -9.75 -3.72 -4.77
N VAL A 123 -10.00 -4.24 -3.57
CA VAL A 123 -9.51 -3.65 -2.31
C VAL A 123 -8.34 -4.46 -1.81
N ILE A 124 -7.20 -3.80 -1.60
CA ILE A 124 -5.95 -4.45 -1.18
C ILE A 124 -5.39 -3.80 0.07
N ASN A 125 -5.10 -4.62 1.07
CA ASN A 125 -4.26 -4.23 2.20
C ASN A 125 -3.12 -5.26 2.25
N PRO A 126 -1.85 -4.83 2.12
CA PRO A 126 -0.72 -5.78 2.13
C PRO A 126 -0.44 -6.35 3.53
N GLY A 127 -1.07 -5.82 4.57
CA GLY A 127 -0.73 -6.13 5.94
C GLY A 127 0.48 -5.32 6.41
N SER A 128 1.02 -5.64 7.57
CA SER A 128 2.21 -4.98 8.10
C SER A 128 3.43 -5.88 7.96
N LEU A 129 4.55 -5.30 7.54
CA LEU A 129 5.83 -6.01 7.53
C LEU A 129 6.47 -6.08 8.92
N THR A 130 6.02 -5.24 9.85
CA THR A 130 6.66 -5.11 11.17
C THR A 130 5.75 -5.54 12.31
N TYR A 131 4.47 -5.15 12.25
CA TYR A 131 3.51 -5.38 13.35
C TYR A 131 2.22 -6.03 12.85
N PRO A 132 2.27 -7.27 12.31
CA PRO A 132 1.07 -7.94 11.81
C PRO A 132 0.07 -8.22 12.93
N ARG A 133 -1.23 -8.11 12.62
CA ARG A 133 -2.32 -8.29 13.59
C ARG A 133 -3.29 -9.41 13.24
N GLN A 134 -3.15 -10.02 12.07
CA GLN A 134 -3.99 -11.15 11.71
C GLN A 134 -3.61 -12.39 12.52
N ARG A 135 -4.45 -13.41 12.41
CA ARG A 135 -4.19 -14.69 13.07
C ARG A 135 -2.84 -15.24 12.59
N GLY A 136 -2.00 -15.68 13.52
CA GLY A 136 -0.66 -16.15 13.23
C GLY A 136 0.40 -15.03 13.17
N ARG A 137 -0.01 -13.79 13.06
CA ARG A 137 0.87 -12.60 13.09
C ARG A 137 2.13 -12.73 12.26
N ARG A 138 1.99 -13.17 11.02
CA ARG A 138 3.11 -13.24 10.09
C ARG A 138 3.23 -11.94 9.31
N PRO A 139 4.43 -11.39 9.17
CA PRO A 139 4.64 -10.24 8.29
C PRO A 139 4.17 -10.56 6.88
N SER A 140 3.57 -9.60 6.21
CA SER A 140 3.03 -9.82 4.88
C SER A 140 3.23 -8.61 3.98
N TYR A 141 3.20 -8.87 2.69
CA TYR A 141 3.21 -7.88 1.63
C TYR A 141 2.41 -8.46 0.46
N ALA A 142 2.12 -7.62 -0.53
CA ALA A 142 1.43 -8.07 -1.73
C ALA A 142 2.27 -7.80 -2.96
N VAL A 143 2.10 -8.65 -3.97
CA VAL A 143 2.68 -8.46 -5.30
C VAL A 143 1.54 -8.41 -6.28
N MET A 144 1.52 -7.37 -7.11
CA MET A 144 0.52 -7.20 -8.15
C MET A 144 1.20 -7.26 -9.50
N GLU A 145 0.67 -8.08 -10.39
CA GLU A 145 1.10 -8.10 -11.77
C GLU A 145 0.03 -7.47 -12.64
N LEU A 146 0.43 -6.48 -13.44
CA LEU A 146 -0.46 -5.74 -14.31
C LEU A 146 -0.09 -5.95 -15.76
N GLU A 147 -1.13 -6.14 -16.59
CA GLU A 147 -1.02 -6.10 -18.03
C GLU A 147 -1.98 -5.03 -18.54
N GLN A 148 -1.65 -4.42 -19.67
CA GLN A 148 -2.49 -3.37 -20.24
C GLN A 148 -3.90 -3.92 -20.49
N GLY A 149 -4.90 -3.27 -19.87
CA GLY A 149 -6.30 -3.68 -19.99
C GLY A 149 -6.73 -4.83 -19.07
N LYS A 150 -5.86 -5.24 -18.16
CA LYS A 150 -6.18 -6.37 -17.25
C LYS A 150 -5.90 -6.03 -15.79
#